data_d4ae78c2f7b4d7576e4f3dd86634c8ef
#
_entry.id   d4ae78c2f7b4d7576e4f3dd86634c8ef
#
_cell.length_a   1.000
_cell.length_b   1.000
_cell.length_c   1.000
_cell.angle_alpha   90.00
_cell.angle_beta   90.00
_cell.angle_gamma   90.00
#
_symmetry.space_group_name_H-M   'P 1'
#
loop_
_entity.id
_entity.type
_entity.pdbx_description
1 polymer ?
#
loop_
_entity_poly.entity_id
_entity_poly.type
_entity_poly.pdbx_seq_one_letter_code
_entity_poly.pdbx_strand_id
1 'polypeptide(L)'
;MKRETIALHAGYQSEPTTKSAAVPIYQTTSYTFDNTQHGADLFNLDVAGNIYTRIMNPTTAVLEERVARLEGGIAALAVASGMAAITYAVQTLVEAGDNIIATKTLYGGTYNFFAHSLPRQGIEVRFIDPAKPEEIAANTDSRTKLVYCESIGNPAINVVDIPAFAQTAHAQGLPLMVDNTVATPTLFRPIEHGADIVIQSLTKYIGGHGTTIGGAIIDGGKFQWAGNPRFEKTFNQPDPSYHGVNYCEHFGAAAYIARARVVPLRNTGAALSPHSAFLLLQGLETLALRMERHCENALKVAEFLKKHPQVEWVNYPALPDSPYKALIDRDYGGKASGLLSFGIKGGREAGAKFIDALQLFLRLVNIGDAKSLATHPATTTHRQLDDAELAVAGVSPDMVRLSVGIEHIDDLLADLAQALDAAKA
;
A
#
# COMPACT_ATOMS: atom_id res chain seq x y z
N MET A 1 -9.73 -8.96 19.28
CA MET A 1 -10.29 -9.82 18.21
C MET A 1 -9.15 -10.27 17.30
N LYS A 2 -9.26 -11.44 16.68
CA LYS A 2 -8.32 -11.93 15.65
C LYS A 2 -8.60 -11.22 14.32
N ARG A 3 -7.64 -11.26 13.39
CA ARG A 3 -7.69 -10.51 12.11
C ARG A 3 -8.93 -10.83 11.28
N GLU A 4 -9.29 -12.11 11.18
CA GLU A 4 -10.47 -12.59 10.46
C GLU A 4 -11.77 -12.01 11.04
N THR A 5 -11.87 -11.94 12.37
CA THR A 5 -13.03 -11.37 13.06
C THR A 5 -13.08 -9.85 12.90
N ILE A 6 -11.91 -9.17 12.95
CA ILE A 6 -11.82 -7.72 12.70
C ILE A 6 -12.32 -7.39 11.28
N ALA A 7 -11.90 -8.18 10.27
CA ALA A 7 -12.31 -7.99 8.88
C ALA A 7 -13.84 -8.02 8.67
N LEU A 8 -14.56 -8.78 9.51
CA LEU A 8 -16.01 -8.92 9.41
C LEU A 8 -16.79 -7.92 10.25
N HIS A 9 -16.29 -7.58 11.46
CA HIS A 9 -17.12 -6.92 12.48
C HIS A 9 -16.64 -5.54 12.90
N ALA A 10 -15.38 -5.17 12.67
CA ALA A 10 -14.90 -3.88 13.15
C ALA A 10 -15.57 -2.70 12.43
N GLY A 11 -15.77 -1.60 13.18
CA GLY A 11 -16.26 -0.33 12.65
C GLY A 11 -17.74 -0.26 12.32
N TYR A 12 -18.50 -1.36 12.49
CA TYR A 12 -19.93 -1.33 12.21
C TYR A 12 -20.77 -1.95 13.34
N GLN A 13 -21.81 -1.24 13.71
CA GLN A 13 -22.93 -1.74 14.50
C GLN A 13 -24.19 -1.53 13.67
N SER A 14 -25.19 -2.44 13.84
CA SER A 14 -26.45 -2.32 13.11
C SER A 14 -27.03 -0.92 13.18
N GLU A 15 -27.36 -0.36 12.03
CA GLU A 15 -27.92 1.00 11.94
C GLU A 15 -29.17 1.10 12.84
N PRO A 16 -29.25 2.10 13.75
CA PRO A 16 -30.26 2.09 14.83
C PRO A 16 -31.70 2.21 14.33
N THR A 17 -31.93 2.88 13.20
CA THR A 17 -33.28 3.12 12.66
C THR A 17 -33.82 1.90 11.88
N THR A 18 -33.02 1.41 10.93
CA THR A 18 -33.43 0.31 10.01
C THR A 18 -33.03 -1.07 10.49
N LYS A 19 -32.12 -1.16 11.47
CA LYS A 19 -31.52 -2.41 11.96
C LYS A 19 -30.80 -3.21 10.86
N SER A 20 -30.29 -2.52 9.82
CA SER A 20 -29.55 -3.16 8.74
C SER A 20 -28.35 -3.94 9.28
N ALA A 21 -28.22 -5.22 8.89
CA ALA A 21 -27.07 -6.04 9.23
C ALA A 21 -25.85 -5.73 8.34
N ALA A 22 -26.07 -5.39 7.08
CA ALA A 22 -25.03 -4.95 6.15
C ALA A 22 -24.79 -3.43 6.32
N VAL A 23 -23.55 -3.01 6.03
CA VAL A 23 -23.18 -1.58 6.03
C VAL A 23 -23.99 -0.84 4.96
N PRO A 24 -24.80 0.18 5.30
CA PRO A 24 -25.54 0.97 4.32
C PRO A 24 -24.62 1.81 3.44
N ILE A 25 -25.03 2.05 2.18
CA ILE A 25 -24.34 2.98 1.30
C ILE A 25 -24.98 4.37 1.45
N TYR A 26 -24.29 5.28 2.12
CA TYR A 26 -24.74 6.67 2.28
C TYR A 26 -24.29 7.50 1.07
N GLN A 27 -25.02 7.37 -0.03
CA GLN A 27 -24.72 8.05 -1.30
C GLN A 27 -25.29 9.49 -1.25
N THR A 28 -24.61 10.36 -0.53
CA THR A 28 -24.97 11.79 -0.38
C THR A 28 -23.73 12.67 -0.43
N THR A 29 -23.89 13.92 -0.82
CA THR A 29 -22.81 14.92 -0.80
C THR A 29 -22.68 15.59 0.56
N SER A 30 -23.79 15.89 1.23
CA SER A 30 -23.86 16.73 2.43
C SER A 30 -24.90 16.20 3.40
N TYR A 31 -24.85 16.72 4.64
CA TYR A 31 -25.71 16.33 5.75
C TYR A 31 -26.40 17.56 6.33
N THR A 32 -27.61 17.40 6.80
CA THR A 32 -28.38 18.48 7.44
C THR A 32 -27.91 18.72 8.87
N PHE A 33 -27.99 19.96 9.31
CA PHE A 33 -27.78 20.36 10.71
C PHE A 33 -29.11 20.49 11.42
N ASP A 34 -29.14 20.18 12.71
CA ASP A 34 -30.36 20.36 13.52
C ASP A 34 -30.76 21.84 13.64
N ASN A 35 -29.72 22.70 13.70
CA ASN A 35 -29.86 24.15 13.75
C ASN A 35 -28.53 24.83 13.41
N THR A 36 -28.48 26.17 13.38
CA THR A 36 -27.27 26.95 13.06
C THR A 36 -26.12 26.71 14.05
N GLN A 37 -26.45 26.54 15.35
CA GLN A 37 -25.45 26.31 16.39
C GLN A 37 -24.79 24.93 16.19
N HIS A 38 -25.59 23.88 15.95
CA HIS A 38 -25.06 22.55 15.63
C HIS A 38 -24.08 22.60 14.41
N GLY A 39 -24.43 23.35 13.37
CA GLY A 39 -23.55 23.58 12.25
C GLY A 39 -22.24 24.26 12.66
N ALA A 40 -22.30 25.30 13.48
CA ALA A 40 -21.12 25.99 13.98
C ALA A 40 -20.22 25.06 14.81
N ASP A 41 -20.79 24.27 15.72
CA ASP A 41 -20.06 23.35 16.60
C ASP A 41 -19.34 22.25 15.80
N LEU A 42 -19.97 21.75 14.73
CA LEU A 42 -19.32 20.80 13.78
C LEU A 42 -18.11 21.41 13.08
N PHE A 43 -18.23 22.65 12.59
CA PHE A 43 -17.12 23.34 11.91
C PHE A 43 -16.01 23.76 12.88
N ASN A 44 -16.34 24.03 14.13
CA ASN A 44 -15.36 24.33 15.18
C ASN A 44 -14.70 23.06 15.75
N LEU A 45 -15.16 21.87 15.39
CA LEU A 45 -14.74 20.57 15.94
C LEU A 45 -15.13 20.35 17.41
N ASP A 46 -16.11 21.07 17.90
CA ASP A 46 -16.64 20.96 19.27
C ASP A 46 -17.51 19.71 19.45
N VAL A 47 -18.11 19.22 18.33
CA VAL A 47 -18.89 17.98 18.29
C VAL A 47 -18.50 17.13 17.10
N ALA A 48 -18.61 15.80 17.26
CA ALA A 48 -18.39 14.86 16.17
C ALA A 48 -19.65 14.73 15.30
N GLY A 49 -19.48 14.68 13.97
CA GLY A 49 -20.60 14.46 13.05
C GLY A 49 -20.20 14.55 11.58
N ASN A 50 -21.18 14.38 10.70
CA ASN A 50 -20.96 14.42 9.27
C ASN A 50 -21.33 15.81 8.72
N ILE A 51 -20.48 16.35 7.85
CA ILE A 51 -20.67 17.64 7.19
C ILE A 51 -20.80 17.45 5.68
N TYR A 52 -19.78 16.83 5.08
CA TYR A 52 -19.63 16.71 3.64
C TYR A 52 -18.82 15.46 3.26
N THR A 53 -19.34 14.67 2.32
CA THR A 53 -18.78 13.33 1.97
C THR A 53 -17.32 13.36 1.51
N ARG A 54 -16.82 14.45 0.92
CA ARG A 54 -15.41 14.58 0.57
C ARG A 54 -14.48 14.41 1.79
N ILE A 55 -14.93 14.82 2.98
CA ILE A 55 -14.13 14.80 4.21
C ILE A 55 -14.48 13.59 5.07
N MET A 56 -15.78 13.26 5.17
CA MET A 56 -16.30 12.18 6.01
C MET A 56 -17.63 11.64 5.48
N ASN A 57 -17.79 10.32 5.55
CA ASN A 57 -18.99 9.62 5.12
C ASN A 57 -19.16 8.35 5.96
N PRO A 58 -20.35 8.01 6.47
CA PRO A 58 -20.55 6.86 7.37
C PRO A 58 -20.12 5.52 6.75
N THR A 59 -20.34 5.29 5.45
CA THR A 59 -19.90 4.06 4.77
C THR A 59 -18.38 3.98 4.71
N THR A 60 -17.73 5.09 4.34
CA THR A 60 -16.26 5.19 4.27
C THR A 60 -15.62 5.05 5.65
N ALA A 61 -16.27 5.60 6.70
CA ALA A 61 -15.79 5.50 8.08
C ALA A 61 -15.71 4.04 8.57
N VAL A 62 -16.63 3.16 8.16
CA VAL A 62 -16.54 1.73 8.48
C VAL A 62 -15.31 1.09 7.83
N LEU A 63 -15.02 1.43 6.59
CA LEU A 63 -13.82 0.95 5.89
C LEU A 63 -12.55 1.44 6.58
N GLU A 64 -12.49 2.72 6.91
CA GLU A 64 -11.36 3.35 7.62
C GLU A 64 -11.09 2.65 8.95
N GLU A 65 -12.13 2.44 9.77
CA GLU A 65 -11.99 1.76 11.07
C GLU A 65 -11.51 0.32 10.91
N ARG A 66 -12.06 -0.45 9.94
CA ARG A 66 -11.63 -1.83 9.70
C ARG A 66 -10.17 -1.91 9.28
N VAL A 67 -9.77 -1.09 8.32
CA VAL A 67 -8.40 -1.07 7.81
C VAL A 67 -7.43 -0.65 8.92
N ALA A 68 -7.77 0.39 9.70
CA ALA A 68 -6.97 0.82 10.84
C ALA A 68 -6.74 -0.33 11.83
N ARG A 69 -7.80 -1.00 12.27
CA ARG A 69 -7.69 -2.13 13.21
C ARG A 69 -6.96 -3.34 12.63
N LEU A 70 -7.12 -3.61 11.34
CA LEU A 70 -6.40 -4.70 10.69
C LEU A 70 -4.89 -4.45 10.67
N GLU A 71 -4.44 -3.23 10.39
CA GLU A 71 -3.03 -2.85 10.43
C GLU A 71 -2.48 -2.63 11.85
N GLY A 72 -3.36 -2.53 12.86
CA GLY A 72 -2.97 -2.24 14.25
C GLY A 72 -2.77 -0.76 14.52
N GLY A 73 -3.31 0.11 13.65
CA GLY A 73 -3.31 1.57 13.80
C GLY A 73 -4.46 2.10 14.65
N ILE A 74 -4.38 3.38 15.00
CA ILE A 74 -5.42 4.09 15.77
C ILE A 74 -6.52 4.67 14.90
N ALA A 75 -6.20 5.03 13.66
CA ALA A 75 -7.15 5.61 12.70
C ALA A 75 -6.64 5.42 11.27
N ALA A 76 -7.55 5.54 10.30
CA ALA A 76 -7.21 5.56 8.89
C ALA A 76 -7.95 6.65 8.12
N LEU A 77 -7.45 6.99 6.94
CA LEU A 77 -8.05 7.89 5.97
C LEU A 77 -8.14 7.17 4.62
N ALA A 78 -9.36 6.89 4.16
CA ALA A 78 -9.60 6.31 2.85
C ALA A 78 -9.68 7.41 1.77
N VAL A 79 -9.02 7.16 0.65
CA VAL A 79 -8.88 8.08 -0.48
C VAL A 79 -9.07 7.36 -1.82
N ALA A 80 -9.19 8.13 -2.90
CA ALA A 80 -9.58 7.64 -4.21
C ALA A 80 -8.63 6.63 -4.87
N SER A 81 -7.36 6.54 -4.43
CA SER A 81 -6.38 5.58 -4.97
C SER A 81 -5.18 5.40 -4.05
N GLY A 82 -4.39 4.33 -4.25
CA GLY A 82 -3.11 4.14 -3.57
C GLY A 82 -2.15 5.30 -3.79
N MET A 83 -2.08 5.84 -5.02
CA MET A 83 -1.24 7.01 -5.30
C MET A 83 -1.72 8.28 -4.58
N ALA A 84 -3.04 8.49 -4.44
CA ALA A 84 -3.57 9.57 -3.62
C ALA A 84 -3.19 9.39 -2.13
N ALA A 85 -3.21 8.15 -1.63
CA ALA A 85 -2.76 7.85 -0.27
C ALA A 85 -1.28 8.21 -0.07
N ILE A 86 -0.39 7.76 -0.97
CA ILE A 86 1.04 8.10 -0.91
C ILE A 86 1.24 9.62 -0.99
N THR A 87 0.59 10.28 -1.95
CA THR A 87 0.72 11.74 -2.15
C THR A 87 0.30 12.50 -0.89
N TYR A 88 -0.88 12.19 -0.33
CA TYR A 88 -1.39 12.87 0.85
C TYR A 88 -0.60 12.55 2.11
N ALA A 89 -0.14 11.30 2.24
CA ALA A 89 0.70 10.91 3.37
C ALA A 89 2.00 11.70 3.40
N VAL A 90 2.66 11.84 2.25
CA VAL A 90 3.90 12.62 2.11
C VAL A 90 3.61 14.11 2.33
N GLN A 91 2.62 14.69 1.62
CA GLN A 91 2.28 16.12 1.72
C GLN A 91 1.79 16.55 3.12
N THR A 92 1.37 15.61 3.96
CA THR A 92 1.05 15.89 5.36
C THR A 92 2.29 16.27 6.16
N LEU A 93 3.48 15.81 5.77
CA LEU A 93 4.73 15.97 6.51
C LEU A 93 5.71 16.96 5.88
N VAL A 94 5.68 17.12 4.55
CA VAL A 94 6.71 17.85 3.80
C VAL A 94 6.17 19.10 3.12
N GLU A 95 7.03 20.07 2.98
CA GLU A 95 6.82 21.29 2.17
C GLU A 95 8.05 21.58 1.31
N ALA A 96 7.96 22.58 0.43
CA ALA A 96 9.09 22.97 -0.42
C ALA A 96 10.32 23.32 0.42
N GLY A 97 11.47 22.77 0.05
CA GLY A 97 12.74 22.87 0.78
C GLY A 97 13.06 21.68 1.66
N ASP A 98 12.09 20.82 1.97
CA ASP A 98 12.30 19.59 2.72
C ASP A 98 12.88 18.47 1.85
N ASN A 99 13.30 17.38 2.50
CA ASN A 99 13.67 16.14 1.82
C ASN A 99 13.10 14.90 2.53
N ILE A 100 13.02 13.81 1.77
CA ILE A 100 12.65 12.49 2.26
C ILE A 100 13.70 11.46 1.86
N ILE A 101 13.77 10.37 2.62
CA ILE A 101 14.58 9.20 2.30
C ILE A 101 13.65 8.10 1.83
N ALA A 102 13.94 7.46 0.70
CA ALA A 102 13.12 6.36 0.18
C ALA A 102 14.01 5.22 -0.33
N THR A 103 13.54 3.98 -0.22
CA THR A 103 14.23 2.86 -0.87
C THR A 103 14.15 2.98 -2.39
N LYS A 104 15.17 2.51 -3.10
CA LYS A 104 15.24 2.60 -4.58
C LYS A 104 14.29 1.61 -5.30
N THR A 105 13.93 0.50 -4.65
CA THR A 105 13.05 -0.53 -5.20
C THR A 105 11.61 -0.27 -4.80
N LEU A 106 10.88 0.49 -5.61
CA LEU A 106 9.51 0.91 -5.35
C LEU A 106 8.60 0.55 -6.53
N TYR A 107 7.31 0.52 -6.27
CA TYR A 107 6.30 0.53 -7.34
C TYR A 107 6.57 1.67 -8.33
N GLY A 108 6.51 1.38 -9.62
CA GLY A 108 6.88 2.35 -10.66
C GLY A 108 6.18 3.71 -10.57
N GLY A 109 4.91 3.74 -10.14
CA GLY A 109 4.19 5.00 -9.92
C GLY A 109 4.76 5.80 -8.74
N THR A 110 5.13 5.13 -7.67
CA THR A 110 5.76 5.75 -6.49
C THR A 110 7.16 6.28 -6.82
N TYR A 111 7.96 5.46 -7.52
CA TYR A 111 9.27 5.87 -7.98
C TYR A 111 9.19 7.12 -8.88
N ASN A 112 8.29 7.12 -9.86
CA ASN A 112 8.10 8.27 -10.76
C ASN A 112 7.67 9.52 -10.00
N PHE A 113 6.73 9.39 -9.05
CA PHE A 113 6.31 10.49 -8.19
C PHE A 113 7.47 11.05 -7.38
N PHE A 114 8.29 10.20 -6.78
CA PHE A 114 9.42 10.60 -5.95
C PHE A 114 10.59 11.16 -6.77
N ALA A 115 10.93 10.51 -7.88
CA ALA A 115 12.09 10.93 -8.69
C ALA A 115 11.83 12.17 -9.56
N HIS A 116 10.57 12.40 -9.96
CA HIS A 116 10.27 13.41 -10.97
C HIS A 116 9.23 14.46 -10.53
N SER A 117 8.22 14.08 -9.75
CA SER A 117 7.13 15.00 -9.39
C SER A 117 7.47 15.80 -8.12
N LEU A 118 7.95 15.16 -7.06
CA LEU A 118 8.33 15.84 -5.81
C LEU A 118 9.46 16.88 -6.02
N PRO A 119 10.52 16.63 -6.81
CA PRO A 119 11.54 17.64 -7.08
C PRO A 119 10.99 18.90 -7.76
N ARG A 120 9.97 18.77 -8.61
CA ARG A 120 9.28 19.94 -9.20
C ARG A 120 8.45 20.74 -8.20
N GLN A 121 8.15 20.14 -7.05
CA GLN A 121 7.48 20.80 -5.91
C GLN A 121 8.49 21.33 -4.89
N GLY A 122 9.79 21.26 -5.19
CA GLY A 122 10.87 21.69 -4.32
C GLY A 122 11.22 20.72 -3.19
N ILE A 123 10.82 19.45 -3.30
CA ILE A 123 11.08 18.40 -2.32
C ILE A 123 12.16 17.47 -2.87
N GLU A 124 13.30 17.35 -2.18
CA GLU A 124 14.37 16.42 -2.54
C GLU A 124 14.03 15.00 -2.09
N VAL A 125 14.35 13.99 -2.93
CA VAL A 125 14.25 12.58 -2.54
C VAL A 125 15.62 11.90 -2.62
N ARG A 126 16.04 11.28 -1.53
CA ARG A 126 17.29 10.55 -1.40
C ARG A 126 17.02 9.06 -1.41
N PHE A 127 17.41 8.39 -2.48
CA PHE A 127 17.20 6.95 -2.63
C PHE A 127 18.33 6.17 -1.97
N ILE A 128 17.93 5.14 -1.19
CA ILE A 128 18.84 4.24 -0.47
C ILE A 128 18.60 2.77 -0.86
N ASP A 129 19.55 1.93 -0.49
CA ASP A 129 19.43 0.48 -0.70
C ASP A 129 18.46 -0.14 0.33
N PRO A 130 17.42 -0.91 -0.11
CA PRO A 130 16.48 -1.56 0.81
C PRO A 130 17.13 -2.60 1.75
N ALA A 131 18.34 -3.05 1.46
CA ALA A 131 19.10 -3.97 2.31
C ALA A 131 20.01 -3.26 3.34
N LYS A 132 20.06 -1.90 3.31
CA LYS A 132 21.02 -1.10 4.10
C LYS A 132 20.33 -0.04 4.95
N PRO A 133 19.71 -0.39 6.06
CA PRO A 133 19.06 0.56 6.96
C PRO A 133 20.03 1.63 7.50
N GLU A 134 21.34 1.34 7.59
CA GLU A 134 22.37 2.28 8.02
C GLU A 134 22.51 3.50 7.09
N GLU A 135 22.15 3.39 5.82
CA GLU A 135 22.15 4.51 4.88
C GLU A 135 21.15 5.61 5.26
N ILE A 136 20.15 5.33 6.09
CA ILE A 136 19.20 6.32 6.62
C ILE A 136 19.96 7.41 7.38
N ALA A 137 20.81 7.03 8.32
CA ALA A 137 21.57 8.00 9.12
C ALA A 137 22.50 8.87 8.25
N ALA A 138 23.18 8.27 7.27
CA ALA A 138 24.10 8.96 6.37
C ALA A 138 23.38 9.94 5.42
N ASN A 139 22.10 9.74 5.14
CA ASN A 139 21.29 10.58 4.26
C ASN A 139 20.35 11.55 5.00
N THR A 140 20.40 11.58 6.35
CA THR A 140 19.57 12.47 7.17
C THR A 140 20.23 13.81 7.40
N ASP A 141 19.47 14.90 7.24
CA ASP A 141 19.84 16.26 7.66
C ASP A 141 18.67 16.93 8.42
N SER A 142 18.77 18.22 8.73
CA SER A 142 17.74 18.97 9.46
C SER A 142 16.42 19.13 8.68
N ARG A 143 16.44 18.98 7.36
CA ARG A 143 15.29 19.11 6.46
C ARG A 143 14.62 17.78 6.17
N THR A 144 15.21 16.65 6.58
CA THR A 144 14.65 15.33 6.35
C THR A 144 13.39 15.14 7.19
N LYS A 145 12.29 14.68 6.59
CA LYS A 145 10.97 14.58 7.23
C LYS A 145 10.45 13.16 7.40
N LEU A 146 10.85 12.22 6.56
CA LEU A 146 10.38 10.85 6.66
C LEU A 146 11.31 9.86 5.96
N VAL A 147 11.18 8.59 6.35
CA VAL A 147 11.72 7.43 5.64
C VAL A 147 10.57 6.64 5.03
N TYR A 148 10.68 6.27 3.76
CA TYR A 148 9.66 5.52 3.01
C TYR A 148 10.23 4.21 2.45
N CYS A 149 9.48 3.11 2.60
CA CYS A 149 9.79 1.84 1.95
C CYS A 149 8.51 1.03 1.65
N GLU A 150 8.64 -0.04 0.85
CA GLU A 150 7.62 -1.06 0.66
C GLU A 150 8.00 -2.30 1.48
N SER A 151 7.04 -2.92 2.17
CA SER A 151 7.28 -4.14 2.96
C SER A 151 7.75 -5.31 2.07
N ILE A 152 7.09 -5.48 0.93
CA ILE A 152 7.49 -6.33 -0.19
C ILE A 152 7.43 -5.48 -1.45
N GLY A 153 8.57 -5.30 -2.11
CA GLY A 153 8.69 -4.43 -3.28
C GLY A 153 8.06 -5.02 -4.55
N ASN A 154 7.74 -4.15 -5.51
CA ASN A 154 7.18 -4.52 -6.81
C ASN A 154 7.81 -3.65 -7.92
N PRO A 155 8.46 -4.23 -8.95
CA PRO A 155 8.48 -5.65 -9.35
C PRO A 155 9.63 -6.48 -8.77
N ALA A 156 10.54 -5.89 -8.01
CA ALA A 156 11.76 -6.55 -7.53
C ALA A 156 11.50 -7.71 -6.53
N ILE A 157 10.31 -7.75 -5.89
CA ILE A 157 9.89 -8.76 -4.90
C ILE A 157 10.92 -8.92 -3.76
N ASN A 158 11.65 -7.85 -3.46
CA ASN A 158 12.53 -7.77 -2.30
C ASN A 158 11.71 -7.58 -1.01
N VAL A 159 12.26 -8.02 0.12
CA VAL A 159 11.65 -7.85 1.45
C VAL A 159 12.53 -6.93 2.28
N VAL A 160 11.93 -5.90 2.90
CA VAL A 160 12.64 -4.93 3.74
C VAL A 160 12.54 -5.36 5.21
N ASP A 161 13.65 -5.28 5.94
CA ASP A 161 13.68 -5.49 7.39
C ASP A 161 13.10 -4.27 8.11
N ILE A 162 11.77 -4.26 8.28
CA ILE A 162 11.04 -3.13 8.85
C ILE A 162 11.50 -2.78 10.27
N PRO A 163 11.72 -3.73 11.19
CA PRO A 163 12.31 -3.41 12.51
C PRO A 163 13.63 -2.66 12.44
N ALA A 164 14.54 -3.06 11.56
CA ALA A 164 15.84 -2.40 11.40
C ALA A 164 15.69 -0.98 10.82
N PHE A 165 14.81 -0.81 9.82
CA PHE A 165 14.49 0.52 9.26
C PHE A 165 13.85 1.44 10.30
N ALA A 166 12.89 0.93 11.09
CA ALA A 166 12.22 1.69 12.14
C ALA A 166 13.22 2.15 13.22
N GLN A 167 14.07 1.24 13.69
CA GLN A 167 15.10 1.56 14.68
C GLN A 167 16.02 2.69 14.21
N THR A 168 16.48 2.61 12.95
CA THR A 168 17.40 3.63 12.41
C THR A 168 16.69 4.95 12.15
N ALA A 169 15.46 4.94 11.61
CA ALA A 169 14.66 6.14 11.39
C ALA A 169 14.35 6.86 12.72
N HIS A 170 13.88 6.13 13.73
CA HIS A 170 13.57 6.70 15.05
C HIS A 170 14.80 7.25 15.76
N ALA A 171 15.98 6.63 15.60
CA ALA A 171 17.24 7.19 16.13
C ALA A 171 17.59 8.57 15.51
N GLN A 172 17.06 8.88 14.32
CA GLN A 172 17.18 10.18 13.68
C GLN A 172 15.98 11.12 13.94
N GLY A 173 15.01 10.71 14.77
CA GLY A 173 13.77 11.45 15.02
C GLY A 173 12.83 11.53 13.81
N LEU A 174 12.90 10.55 12.91
CA LEU A 174 12.11 10.46 11.68
C LEU A 174 11.03 9.38 11.79
N PRO A 175 9.81 9.62 11.29
CA PRO A 175 8.81 8.57 11.14
C PRO A 175 9.17 7.62 10.00
N LEU A 176 8.81 6.33 10.15
CA LEU A 176 8.86 5.33 9.09
C LEU A 176 7.48 5.14 8.48
N MET A 177 7.37 5.38 7.17
CA MET A 177 6.18 5.13 6.35
C MET A 177 6.39 3.88 5.49
N VAL A 178 5.47 2.92 5.59
CA VAL A 178 5.58 1.63 4.90
C VAL A 178 4.37 1.39 4.00
N ASP A 179 4.59 1.21 2.71
CA ASP A 179 3.55 0.67 1.83
C ASP A 179 3.47 -0.85 2.03
N ASN A 180 2.32 -1.29 2.55
CA ASN A 180 2.07 -2.69 2.89
C ASN A 180 1.09 -3.38 1.92
N THR A 181 0.94 -2.83 0.73
CA THR A 181 -0.04 -3.28 -0.27
C THR A 181 0.13 -4.74 -0.66
N VAL A 182 1.38 -5.21 -0.83
CA VAL A 182 1.67 -6.58 -1.30
C VAL A 182 1.49 -7.62 -0.19
N ALA A 183 1.98 -7.32 1.01
CA ALA A 183 1.84 -8.22 2.15
C ALA A 183 0.43 -8.24 2.73
N THR A 184 -0.27 -7.11 2.72
CA THR A 184 -1.55 -6.90 3.40
C THR A 184 -1.45 -7.07 4.93
N PRO A 185 -2.40 -6.55 5.72
CA PRO A 185 -2.39 -6.76 7.17
C PRO A 185 -2.60 -8.23 7.59
N THR A 186 -2.93 -9.09 6.63
CA THR A 186 -3.10 -10.53 6.89
C THR A 186 -1.77 -11.23 7.10
N LEU A 187 -0.77 -10.93 6.28
CA LEU A 187 0.55 -11.53 6.38
C LEU A 187 1.47 -10.77 7.34
N PHE A 188 1.46 -9.43 7.25
CA PHE A 188 2.39 -8.57 7.99
C PHE A 188 1.71 -7.28 8.44
N ARG A 189 2.02 -6.81 9.63
CA ARG A 189 1.55 -5.54 10.20
C ARG A 189 2.73 -4.63 10.54
N PRO A 190 3.13 -3.74 9.67
CA PRO A 190 4.30 -2.90 9.88
C PRO A 190 4.26 -2.11 11.19
N ILE A 191 3.08 -1.66 11.65
CA ILE A 191 2.91 -0.92 12.91
C ILE A 191 3.33 -1.74 14.14
N GLU A 192 3.12 -3.05 14.13
CA GLU A 192 3.58 -3.95 15.21
C GLU A 192 5.12 -4.09 15.19
N HIS A 193 5.77 -3.73 14.09
CA HIS A 193 7.20 -3.81 13.85
C HIS A 193 7.91 -2.45 13.78
N GLY A 194 7.25 -1.39 14.24
CA GLY A 194 7.84 -0.07 14.40
C GLY A 194 7.54 0.95 13.29
N ALA A 195 6.76 0.61 12.28
CA ALA A 195 6.28 1.62 11.34
C ALA A 195 5.29 2.57 12.02
N ASP A 196 5.34 3.83 11.65
CA ASP A 196 4.47 4.88 12.21
C ASP A 196 3.26 5.12 11.33
N ILE A 197 3.45 5.00 10.02
CA ILE A 197 2.43 5.25 9.01
C ILE A 197 2.44 4.07 8.03
N VAL A 198 1.27 3.55 7.70
CA VAL A 198 1.12 2.51 6.70
C VAL A 198 0.27 3.00 5.54
N ILE A 199 0.68 2.66 4.33
CA ILE A 199 -0.06 2.90 3.09
C ILE A 199 -0.64 1.58 2.60
N GLN A 200 -1.88 1.63 2.09
CA GLN A 200 -2.51 0.52 1.40
C GLN A 200 -3.13 1.00 0.09
N SER A 201 -2.76 0.37 -1.01
CA SER A 201 -3.60 0.41 -2.21
C SER A 201 -4.74 -0.60 -2.03
N LEU A 202 -5.90 -0.10 -1.60
CA LEU A 202 -7.10 -0.94 -1.42
C LEU A 202 -7.57 -1.60 -2.72
N THR A 203 -7.13 -1.06 -3.85
CA THR A 203 -7.35 -1.56 -5.22
C THR A 203 -6.88 -3.02 -5.39
N LYS A 204 -5.84 -3.43 -4.65
CA LYS A 204 -5.11 -4.68 -4.82
C LYS A 204 -5.78 -5.82 -4.02
N TYR A 205 -5.02 -6.57 -3.25
CA TYR A 205 -5.53 -7.71 -2.48
C TYR A 205 -6.72 -7.38 -1.56
N ILE A 206 -6.80 -6.18 -0.97
CA ILE A 206 -7.92 -5.82 -0.10
C ILE A 206 -9.23 -5.83 -0.88
N GLY A 207 -9.32 -5.13 -1.99
CA GLY A 207 -10.48 -5.19 -2.90
C GLY A 207 -10.60 -6.56 -3.58
N GLY A 208 -9.51 -7.07 -4.13
CA GLY A 208 -9.32 -8.43 -4.60
C GLY A 208 -10.11 -8.85 -5.84
N HIS A 209 -10.87 -7.97 -6.48
CA HIS A 209 -11.79 -8.32 -7.57
C HIS A 209 -11.58 -7.47 -8.84
N GLY A 210 -10.65 -6.52 -8.82
CA GLY A 210 -10.40 -5.64 -9.97
C GLY A 210 -11.55 -4.69 -10.32
N THR A 211 -12.51 -4.47 -9.41
CA THR A 211 -13.75 -3.73 -9.67
C THR A 211 -13.71 -2.27 -9.27
N THR A 212 -12.80 -1.87 -8.36
CA THR A 212 -12.73 -0.51 -7.87
C THR A 212 -11.31 -0.11 -7.47
N ILE A 213 -11.04 1.18 -7.53
CA ILE A 213 -9.77 1.79 -7.11
C ILE A 213 -9.99 2.46 -5.75
N GLY A 214 -9.01 2.33 -4.86
CA GLY A 214 -9.01 2.99 -3.56
C GLY A 214 -7.62 2.96 -2.92
N GLY A 215 -7.42 3.81 -1.93
CA GLY A 215 -6.23 3.85 -1.10
C GLY A 215 -6.56 4.14 0.34
N ALA A 216 -5.64 3.85 1.23
CA ALA A 216 -5.77 4.23 2.65
C ALA A 216 -4.41 4.63 3.22
N ILE A 217 -4.46 5.61 4.12
CA ILE A 217 -3.36 6.00 5.01
C ILE A 217 -3.75 5.54 6.40
N ILE A 218 -2.90 4.81 7.08
CA ILE A 218 -3.12 4.32 8.44
C ILE A 218 -2.09 4.95 9.37
N ASP A 219 -2.58 5.55 10.45
CA ASP A 219 -1.75 6.16 11.50
C ASP A 219 -1.56 5.17 12.65
N GLY A 220 -0.30 4.88 12.98
CA GLY A 220 0.06 4.03 14.12
C GLY A 220 -0.19 4.71 15.47
N GLY A 221 -0.26 6.05 15.50
CA GLY A 221 -0.51 6.85 16.71
C GLY A 221 0.59 6.80 17.76
N LYS A 222 1.79 6.32 17.39
CA LYS A 222 2.90 6.12 18.33
C LYS A 222 4.06 7.09 18.14
N PHE A 223 4.17 7.71 16.97
CA PHE A 223 5.24 8.64 16.71
C PHE A 223 5.07 9.93 17.53
N GLN A 224 6.16 10.41 18.09
CA GLN A 224 6.15 11.61 18.92
C GLN A 224 6.16 12.87 18.04
N TRP A 225 4.97 13.37 17.70
CA TRP A 225 4.79 14.63 16.96
C TRP A 225 4.94 15.85 17.88
N ALA A 226 4.39 15.77 19.10
CA ALA A 226 4.43 16.87 20.06
C ALA A 226 5.85 17.17 20.52
N GLY A 227 6.26 18.43 20.39
CA GLY A 227 7.60 18.88 20.78
C GLY A 227 8.72 18.36 19.89
N ASN A 228 8.44 17.72 18.77
CA ASN A 228 9.46 17.32 17.80
C ASN A 228 9.86 18.53 16.94
N PRO A 229 11.12 18.98 17.00
CA PRO A 229 11.53 20.20 16.30
C PRO A 229 11.45 20.10 14.77
N ARG A 230 11.48 18.89 14.21
CA ARG A 230 11.30 18.66 12.76
C ARG A 230 9.90 19.00 12.28
N PHE A 231 8.91 18.88 13.19
CA PHE A 231 7.48 19.04 12.90
C PHE A 231 6.83 20.17 13.70
N GLU A 232 7.66 21.10 14.25
CA GLU A 232 7.18 22.21 15.05
C GLU A 232 6.10 23.03 14.31
N LYS A 233 6.41 23.47 13.09
CA LYS A 233 5.49 24.23 12.25
C LYS A 233 4.27 23.44 11.80
N THR A 234 4.44 22.12 11.57
CA THR A 234 3.41 21.26 10.98
C THR A 234 2.34 20.86 11.98
N PHE A 235 2.73 20.57 13.24
CA PHE A 235 1.81 19.96 14.21
C PHE A 235 1.71 20.71 15.55
N ASN A 236 2.70 21.57 15.88
CA ASN A 236 2.81 22.20 17.20
C ASN A 236 2.52 23.72 17.18
N GLN A 237 2.18 24.27 16.02
CA GLN A 237 1.78 25.67 15.85
C GLN A 237 0.38 25.75 15.25
N PRO A 238 -0.36 26.85 15.46
CA PRO A 238 -1.66 27.10 14.85
C PRO A 238 -1.59 27.06 13.33
N ASP A 239 -2.37 26.20 12.68
CA ASP A 239 -2.47 26.11 11.22
C ASP A 239 -3.48 27.15 10.68
N PRO A 240 -3.00 28.20 9.97
CA PRO A 240 -3.88 29.23 9.42
C PRO A 240 -4.81 28.70 8.32
N SER A 241 -4.46 27.55 7.70
CA SER A 241 -5.30 26.93 6.66
C SER A 241 -6.51 26.17 7.23
N TYR A 242 -6.49 25.88 8.55
CA TYR A 242 -7.58 25.20 9.22
C TYR A 242 -7.87 25.79 10.61
N HIS A 243 -8.59 26.90 10.65
CA HIS A 243 -9.11 27.58 11.86
C HIS A 243 -8.06 27.89 12.96
N GLY A 244 -6.77 27.90 12.64
CA GLY A 244 -5.71 28.07 13.63
C GLY A 244 -5.53 26.88 14.58
N VAL A 245 -5.91 25.68 14.17
CA VAL A 245 -5.79 24.47 14.99
C VAL A 245 -4.32 24.10 15.20
N ASN A 246 -3.93 23.83 16.46
CA ASN A 246 -2.73 23.10 16.81
C ASN A 246 -3.09 21.63 16.87
N TYR A 247 -2.56 20.83 15.91
CA TYR A 247 -2.95 19.43 15.74
C TYR A 247 -2.58 18.55 16.93
N CYS A 248 -1.39 18.77 17.53
CA CYS A 248 -0.96 17.98 18.70
C CYS A 248 -1.80 18.28 19.92
N GLU A 249 -2.16 19.55 20.17
CA GLU A 249 -2.98 19.93 21.31
C GLU A 249 -4.42 19.43 21.16
N HIS A 250 -4.98 19.50 19.94
CA HIS A 250 -6.39 19.19 19.70
C HIS A 250 -6.64 17.69 19.50
N PHE A 251 -5.75 16.98 18.79
CA PHE A 251 -5.98 15.59 18.39
C PHE A 251 -5.02 14.59 19.06
N GLY A 252 -4.02 15.05 19.80
CA GLY A 252 -3.05 14.17 20.47
C GLY A 252 -2.39 13.16 19.53
N ALA A 253 -2.54 11.88 19.82
CA ALA A 253 -1.98 10.80 19.02
C ALA A 253 -2.49 10.75 17.57
N ALA A 254 -3.68 11.29 17.30
CA ALA A 254 -4.28 11.33 15.96
C ALA A 254 -3.94 12.60 15.17
N ALA A 255 -2.97 13.41 15.62
CA ALA A 255 -2.58 14.68 14.98
C ALA A 255 -2.24 14.50 13.48
N TYR A 256 -1.52 13.45 13.13
CA TYR A 256 -1.10 13.17 11.76
C TYR A 256 -2.30 12.88 10.85
N ILE A 257 -3.15 11.92 11.23
CA ILE A 257 -4.28 11.53 10.37
C ILE A 257 -5.36 12.61 10.28
N ALA A 258 -5.55 13.39 11.35
CA ALA A 258 -6.44 14.54 11.35
C ALA A 258 -5.97 15.58 10.32
N ARG A 259 -4.68 15.95 10.34
CA ARG A 259 -4.09 16.86 9.35
C ARG A 259 -4.20 16.32 7.93
N ALA A 260 -3.93 15.03 7.72
CA ALA A 260 -4.07 14.40 6.41
C ALA A 260 -5.49 14.54 5.84
N ARG A 261 -6.52 14.47 6.68
CA ARG A 261 -7.93 14.64 6.30
C ARG A 261 -8.27 16.10 5.98
N VAL A 262 -7.85 17.02 6.81
CA VAL A 262 -8.33 18.42 6.74
C VAL A 262 -7.45 19.35 5.92
N VAL A 263 -6.26 18.91 5.52
CA VAL A 263 -5.36 19.68 4.64
C VAL A 263 -5.29 19.04 3.25
N PRO A 264 -4.51 17.98 2.97
CA PRO A 264 -4.40 17.51 1.59
C PRO A 264 -5.72 16.97 1.02
N LEU A 265 -6.44 16.11 1.72
CA LEU A 265 -7.70 15.57 1.20
C LEU A 265 -8.75 16.68 1.00
N ARG A 266 -8.99 17.51 2.01
CA ARG A 266 -10.00 18.59 1.94
C ARG A 266 -9.72 19.55 0.79
N ASN A 267 -8.46 19.91 0.58
CA ASN A 267 -8.07 20.96 -0.35
C ASN A 267 -7.93 20.48 -1.80
N THR A 268 -7.55 19.20 -2.03
CA THR A 268 -7.31 18.66 -3.36
C THR A 268 -8.33 17.63 -3.83
N GLY A 269 -9.09 17.02 -2.90
CA GLY A 269 -10.38 16.40 -3.17
C GLY A 269 -10.38 14.97 -3.71
N ALA A 270 -9.28 14.19 -3.63
CA ALA A 270 -9.27 12.78 -4.06
C ALA A 270 -9.99 11.87 -3.04
N ALA A 271 -11.26 12.15 -2.78
CA ALA A 271 -12.11 11.41 -1.86
C ALA A 271 -12.58 10.07 -2.45
N LEU A 272 -12.68 9.04 -1.60
CA LEU A 272 -13.26 7.76 -1.97
C LEU A 272 -14.80 7.87 -1.99
N SER A 273 -15.43 7.33 -3.05
CA SER A 273 -16.90 7.30 -3.08
C SER A 273 -17.47 6.27 -2.10
N PRO A 274 -18.66 6.49 -1.51
CA PRO A 274 -19.30 5.52 -0.62
C PRO A 274 -19.56 4.17 -1.31
N HIS A 275 -19.88 4.17 -2.59
CA HIS A 275 -20.08 2.94 -3.36
C HIS A 275 -18.77 2.15 -3.51
N SER A 276 -17.64 2.83 -3.79
CA SER A 276 -16.32 2.18 -3.83
C SER A 276 -15.93 1.65 -2.45
N ALA A 277 -16.21 2.40 -1.37
CA ALA A 277 -15.97 1.95 -0.01
C ALA A 277 -16.74 0.66 0.31
N PHE A 278 -17.99 0.57 -0.11
CA PHE A 278 -18.81 -0.64 0.04
C PHE A 278 -18.22 -1.85 -0.69
N LEU A 279 -17.78 -1.69 -1.95
CA LEU A 279 -17.13 -2.76 -2.71
C LEU A 279 -15.83 -3.23 -2.05
N LEU A 280 -15.04 -2.29 -1.53
CA LEU A 280 -13.80 -2.59 -0.80
C LEU A 280 -14.07 -3.31 0.53
N LEU A 281 -15.13 -2.95 1.24
CA LEU A 281 -15.57 -3.68 2.45
C LEU A 281 -15.92 -5.13 2.14
N GLN A 282 -16.64 -5.41 1.04
CA GLN A 282 -16.94 -6.77 0.62
C GLN A 282 -15.67 -7.58 0.32
N GLY A 283 -14.72 -7.00 -0.40
CA GLY A 283 -13.43 -7.65 -0.66
C GLY A 283 -12.65 -7.93 0.63
N LEU A 284 -12.64 -6.96 1.54
CA LEU A 284 -11.91 -7.05 2.80
C LEU A 284 -12.41 -8.18 3.71
N GLU A 285 -13.71 -8.47 3.71
CA GLU A 285 -14.31 -9.52 4.52
C GLU A 285 -13.73 -10.93 4.25
N THR A 286 -13.28 -11.19 3.02
CA THR A 286 -12.68 -12.47 2.62
C THR A 286 -11.16 -12.42 2.44
N LEU A 287 -10.52 -11.31 2.83
CA LEU A 287 -9.09 -11.09 2.59
C LEU A 287 -8.22 -12.23 3.14
N ALA A 288 -8.46 -12.66 4.38
CA ALA A 288 -7.64 -13.69 5.01
C ALA A 288 -7.71 -15.03 4.24
N LEU A 289 -8.90 -15.46 3.84
CA LEU A 289 -9.11 -16.68 3.06
C LEU A 289 -8.42 -16.58 1.68
N ARG A 290 -8.54 -15.43 1.02
CA ARG A 290 -7.90 -15.22 -0.28
C ARG A 290 -6.38 -15.20 -0.17
N MET A 291 -5.82 -14.50 0.82
CA MET A 291 -4.37 -14.44 1.02
C MET A 291 -3.77 -15.81 1.30
N GLU A 292 -4.46 -16.67 2.06
CA GLU A 292 -4.06 -18.06 2.29
C GLU A 292 -3.92 -18.81 0.97
N ARG A 293 -4.94 -18.75 0.11
CA ARG A 293 -4.96 -19.42 -1.19
C ARG A 293 -3.96 -18.82 -2.18
N HIS A 294 -3.81 -17.48 -2.20
CA HIS A 294 -2.79 -16.80 -3.01
C HIS A 294 -1.38 -17.29 -2.68
N CYS A 295 -1.04 -17.35 -1.39
CA CYS A 295 0.28 -17.78 -0.94
C CYS A 295 0.53 -19.28 -1.25
N GLU A 296 -0.47 -20.13 -1.01
CA GLU A 296 -0.39 -21.56 -1.33
C GLU A 296 -0.14 -21.79 -2.82
N ASN A 297 -0.95 -21.17 -3.66
CA ASN A 297 -0.82 -21.29 -5.11
C ASN A 297 0.52 -20.71 -5.61
N ALA A 298 0.92 -19.53 -5.12
CA ALA A 298 2.17 -18.89 -5.53
C ALA A 298 3.39 -19.73 -5.19
N LEU A 299 3.42 -20.38 -4.03
CA LEU A 299 4.52 -21.27 -3.65
C LEU A 299 4.60 -22.46 -4.60
N LYS A 300 3.48 -23.14 -4.90
CA LYS A 300 3.43 -24.27 -5.83
C LYS A 300 3.83 -23.87 -7.26
N VAL A 301 3.40 -22.70 -7.71
CA VAL A 301 3.80 -22.11 -9.00
C VAL A 301 5.31 -21.84 -9.02
N ALA A 302 5.86 -21.21 -7.96
CA ALA A 302 7.29 -20.93 -7.87
C ALA A 302 8.13 -22.21 -7.87
N GLU A 303 7.71 -23.26 -7.15
CA GLU A 303 8.37 -24.57 -7.14
C GLU A 303 8.31 -25.29 -8.50
N PHE A 304 7.20 -25.16 -9.22
CA PHE A 304 7.04 -25.67 -10.58
C PHE A 304 7.98 -24.95 -11.55
N LEU A 305 7.95 -23.61 -11.55
CA LEU A 305 8.81 -22.80 -12.42
C LEU A 305 10.29 -23.06 -12.18
N LYS A 306 10.71 -23.22 -10.93
CA LYS A 306 12.10 -23.51 -10.56
C LYS A 306 12.63 -24.81 -11.16
N LYS A 307 11.76 -25.78 -11.42
CA LYS A 307 12.11 -27.08 -12.01
C LYS A 307 12.00 -27.10 -13.54
N HIS A 308 11.40 -26.06 -14.13
CA HIS A 308 11.11 -26.05 -15.55
C HIS A 308 12.36 -25.69 -16.39
N PRO A 309 12.69 -26.45 -17.46
CA PRO A 309 13.93 -26.25 -18.25
C PRO A 309 14.00 -24.92 -18.99
N GLN A 310 12.86 -24.24 -19.26
CA GLN A 310 12.79 -22.93 -19.91
C GLN A 310 12.94 -21.75 -18.94
N VAL A 311 13.03 -22.02 -17.62
CA VAL A 311 13.16 -20.97 -16.58
C VAL A 311 14.63 -20.89 -16.14
N GLU A 312 15.17 -19.69 -16.06
CA GLU A 312 16.56 -19.44 -15.62
C GLU A 312 16.64 -19.18 -14.12
N TRP A 313 15.69 -18.38 -13.61
CA TRP A 313 15.63 -18.01 -12.21
C TRP A 313 14.18 -17.78 -11.78
N VAL A 314 13.92 -17.91 -10.48
CA VAL A 314 12.62 -17.62 -9.86
C VAL A 314 12.86 -16.77 -8.62
N ASN A 315 12.17 -15.64 -8.51
CA ASN A 315 12.17 -14.78 -7.34
C ASN A 315 10.82 -14.86 -6.63
N TYR A 316 10.79 -15.61 -5.54
CA TYR A 316 9.67 -15.70 -4.61
C TYR A 316 10.21 -15.82 -3.18
N PRO A 317 9.91 -14.87 -2.29
CA PRO A 317 10.59 -14.77 -0.99
C PRO A 317 10.39 -15.96 -0.05
N ALA A 318 9.33 -16.77 -0.23
CA ALA A 318 9.09 -17.96 0.59
C ALA A 318 9.83 -19.21 0.11
N LEU A 319 10.52 -19.19 -1.02
CA LEU A 319 11.35 -20.32 -1.47
C LEU A 319 12.49 -20.58 -0.46
N PRO A 320 12.88 -21.86 -0.24
CA PRO A 320 13.90 -22.22 0.75
C PRO A 320 15.28 -21.57 0.53
N ASP A 321 15.64 -21.30 -0.71
CA ASP A 321 16.91 -20.66 -1.12
C ASP A 321 16.79 -19.16 -1.38
N SER A 322 15.64 -18.56 -1.09
CA SER A 322 15.48 -17.11 -1.20
C SER A 322 16.36 -16.39 -0.17
N PRO A 323 17.04 -15.29 -0.54
CA PRO A 323 17.79 -14.46 0.40
C PRO A 323 16.89 -13.82 1.46
N TYR A 324 15.58 -13.78 1.22
CA TYR A 324 14.58 -13.20 2.13
C TYR A 324 13.90 -14.23 3.02
N LYS A 325 14.20 -15.54 2.88
CA LYS A 325 13.51 -16.62 3.60
C LYS A 325 13.53 -16.42 5.11
N ALA A 326 14.64 -15.99 5.67
CA ALA A 326 14.75 -15.73 7.11
C ALA A 326 13.80 -14.61 7.59
N LEU A 327 13.66 -13.52 6.82
CA LEU A 327 12.71 -12.44 7.12
C LEU A 327 11.26 -12.91 6.98
N ILE A 328 10.97 -13.69 5.95
CA ILE A 328 9.64 -14.26 5.73
C ILE A 328 9.23 -15.20 6.86
N ASP A 329 10.13 -16.04 7.35
CA ASP A 329 9.85 -16.92 8.48
C ASP A 329 9.68 -16.17 9.80
N ARG A 330 10.51 -15.15 10.03
CA ARG A 330 10.48 -14.33 11.25
C ARG A 330 9.20 -13.50 11.36
N ASP A 331 8.81 -12.81 10.27
CA ASP A 331 7.84 -11.71 10.33
C ASP A 331 6.51 -12.02 9.62
N TYR A 332 6.51 -12.91 8.62
CA TYR A 332 5.36 -13.14 7.73
C TYR A 332 4.74 -14.54 7.90
N GLY A 333 5.19 -15.31 8.90
CA GLY A 333 4.70 -16.66 9.13
C GLY A 333 4.97 -17.64 7.98
N GLY A 334 6.07 -17.44 7.24
CA GLY A 334 6.50 -18.31 6.14
C GLY A 334 5.78 -18.05 4.80
N LYS A 335 4.96 -16.99 4.68
CA LYS A 335 4.13 -16.68 3.50
C LYS A 335 4.54 -15.35 2.86
N ALA A 336 4.53 -15.27 1.52
CA ALA A 336 5.08 -14.11 0.79
C ALA A 336 4.16 -13.54 -0.29
N SER A 337 2.83 -13.57 -0.08
CA SER A 337 1.79 -13.09 -1.02
C SER A 337 1.63 -13.97 -2.28
N GLY A 338 0.80 -13.48 -3.22
CA GLY A 338 0.60 -14.10 -4.54
C GLY A 338 1.51 -13.57 -5.64
N LEU A 339 2.47 -12.69 -5.31
CA LEU A 339 3.31 -12.02 -6.30
C LEU A 339 4.67 -12.70 -6.41
N LEU A 340 5.06 -13.05 -7.63
CA LEU A 340 6.38 -13.62 -7.95
C LEU A 340 6.89 -13.13 -9.29
N SER A 341 8.19 -13.26 -9.54
CA SER A 341 8.79 -13.04 -10.85
C SER A 341 9.75 -14.18 -11.20
N PHE A 342 9.96 -14.39 -12.50
CA PHE A 342 10.92 -15.37 -13.00
C PHE A 342 11.52 -14.91 -14.32
N GLY A 343 12.71 -15.41 -14.65
CA GLY A 343 13.38 -15.21 -15.93
C GLY A 343 13.13 -16.38 -16.87
N ILE A 344 12.73 -16.07 -18.12
CA ILE A 344 12.53 -17.06 -19.18
C ILE A 344 13.72 -17.10 -20.12
N LYS A 345 14.23 -18.31 -20.47
CA LYS A 345 15.27 -18.48 -21.48
C LYS A 345 14.82 -17.95 -22.84
N GLY A 346 15.70 -17.22 -23.51
CA GLY A 346 15.40 -16.56 -24.77
C GLY A 346 15.00 -15.09 -24.64
N GLY A 347 15.08 -14.53 -23.42
CA GLY A 347 14.99 -13.09 -23.16
C GLY A 347 13.65 -12.47 -23.54
N ARG A 348 13.69 -11.24 -24.03
CA ARG A 348 12.52 -10.40 -24.33
C ARG A 348 11.54 -11.07 -25.30
N GLU A 349 12.05 -11.77 -26.35
CA GLU A 349 11.20 -12.41 -27.34
C GLU A 349 10.45 -13.62 -26.79
N ALA A 350 11.15 -14.47 -26.02
CA ALA A 350 10.53 -15.61 -25.36
C ALA A 350 9.50 -15.17 -24.30
N GLY A 351 9.81 -14.11 -23.55
CA GLY A 351 8.86 -13.49 -22.61
C GLY A 351 7.57 -13.01 -23.29
N ALA A 352 7.67 -12.38 -24.44
CA ALA A 352 6.51 -11.95 -25.20
C ALA A 352 5.68 -13.16 -25.73
N LYS A 353 6.34 -14.18 -26.32
CA LYS A 353 5.69 -15.43 -26.78
C LYS A 353 4.98 -16.15 -25.63
N PHE A 354 5.63 -16.23 -24.45
CA PHE A 354 5.04 -16.82 -23.26
C PHE A 354 3.74 -16.10 -22.85
N ILE A 355 3.77 -14.77 -22.75
CA ILE A 355 2.59 -13.99 -22.40
C ILE A 355 1.47 -14.18 -23.42
N ASP A 356 1.79 -14.21 -24.69
CA ASP A 356 0.79 -14.36 -25.76
C ASP A 356 0.16 -15.77 -25.80
N ALA A 357 0.88 -16.79 -25.31
CA ALA A 357 0.40 -18.17 -25.26
C ALA A 357 -0.50 -18.46 -24.03
N LEU A 358 -0.50 -17.62 -23.00
CA LEU A 358 -1.35 -17.82 -21.82
C LEU A 358 -2.84 -17.80 -22.17
N GLN A 359 -3.59 -18.77 -21.62
CA GLN A 359 -5.03 -18.95 -21.85
C GLN A 359 -5.87 -18.62 -20.62
N LEU A 360 -5.36 -18.89 -19.43
CA LEU A 360 -6.03 -18.66 -18.15
C LEU A 360 -5.56 -17.37 -17.48
N PHE A 361 -4.24 -17.16 -17.41
CA PHE A 361 -3.69 -15.93 -16.85
C PHE A 361 -4.08 -14.71 -17.69
N LEU A 362 -4.69 -13.71 -17.07
CA LEU A 362 -5.05 -12.48 -17.76
C LEU A 362 -3.82 -11.58 -18.01
N ARG A 363 -3.69 -11.14 -19.25
CA ARG A 363 -2.60 -10.24 -19.71
C ARG A 363 -2.91 -8.80 -19.40
N LEU A 364 -2.52 -8.30 -18.24
CA LEU A 364 -2.79 -6.93 -17.81
C LEU A 364 -1.85 -6.48 -16.69
N VAL A 365 -1.85 -5.16 -16.44
CA VAL A 365 -1.02 -4.54 -15.40
C VAL A 365 -1.84 -4.30 -14.15
N ASN A 366 -1.94 -5.32 -13.30
CA ASN A 366 -2.48 -5.23 -11.94
C ASN A 366 -1.81 -6.29 -11.06
N ILE A 367 -2.16 -6.36 -9.78
CA ILE A 367 -1.79 -7.41 -8.83
C ILE A 367 -2.93 -7.62 -7.84
N GLY A 368 -2.95 -8.80 -7.20
CA GLY A 368 -3.85 -9.05 -6.06
C GLY A 368 -5.32 -9.25 -6.43
N ASP A 369 -5.63 -9.51 -7.69
CA ASP A 369 -6.95 -9.96 -8.13
C ASP A 369 -7.14 -11.45 -7.78
N ALA A 370 -8.38 -11.86 -7.53
CA ALA A 370 -8.73 -13.28 -7.35
C ALA A 370 -8.37 -14.12 -8.58
N LYS A 371 -8.34 -13.52 -9.77
CA LYS A 371 -7.86 -14.13 -11.01
C LYS A 371 -6.34 -13.96 -11.15
N SER A 372 -5.69 -14.97 -11.72
CA SER A 372 -4.25 -14.93 -12.03
C SER A 372 -3.95 -13.95 -13.16
N LEU A 373 -2.90 -13.15 -12.96
CA LEU A 373 -2.48 -12.09 -13.88
C LEU A 373 -1.01 -12.28 -14.25
N ALA A 374 -0.67 -11.95 -15.49
CA ALA A 374 0.69 -12.00 -16.00
C ALA A 374 1.07 -10.71 -16.73
N THR A 375 2.32 -10.31 -16.57
CA THR A 375 2.91 -9.15 -17.26
C THR A 375 4.37 -9.44 -17.60
N HIS A 376 4.81 -8.97 -18.77
CA HIS A 376 6.22 -8.92 -19.16
C HIS A 376 6.66 -7.44 -19.11
N PRO A 377 7.32 -6.98 -18.04
CA PRO A 377 7.60 -5.56 -17.82
C PRO A 377 8.38 -4.92 -18.97
N ALA A 378 9.38 -5.59 -19.51
CA ALA A 378 10.22 -5.07 -20.58
C ALA A 378 9.49 -4.77 -21.90
N THR A 379 8.33 -5.40 -22.16
CA THR A 379 7.50 -5.10 -23.36
C THR A 379 6.29 -4.25 -23.08
N THR A 380 5.96 -3.97 -21.80
CA THR A 380 4.76 -3.26 -21.38
C THR A 380 5.07 -2.04 -20.52
N THR A 381 5.17 -2.19 -19.22
CA THR A 381 5.31 -1.09 -18.26
C THR A 381 6.62 -0.31 -18.34
N HIS A 382 7.68 -0.94 -18.87
CA HIS A 382 9.03 -0.38 -18.98
C HIS A 382 9.53 -0.37 -20.45
N ARG A 383 8.58 -0.43 -21.41
CA ARG A 383 8.90 -0.54 -22.83
C ARG A 383 9.80 0.59 -23.38
N GLN A 384 9.71 1.78 -22.79
CA GLN A 384 10.50 2.94 -23.20
C GLN A 384 11.94 2.91 -22.70
N LEU A 385 12.30 1.99 -21.77
CA LEU A 385 13.61 1.88 -21.19
C LEU A 385 14.49 0.96 -22.05
N ASP A 386 15.77 1.32 -22.17
CA ASP A 386 16.79 0.42 -22.68
C ASP A 386 17.22 -0.62 -21.63
N ASP A 387 18.08 -1.57 -21.99
CA ASP A 387 18.47 -2.66 -21.10
C ASP A 387 19.29 -2.17 -19.88
N ALA A 388 20.04 -1.07 -20.00
CA ALA A 388 20.77 -0.48 -18.89
C ALA A 388 19.82 0.22 -17.91
N GLU A 389 18.85 0.96 -18.43
CA GLU A 389 17.80 1.60 -17.64
C GLU A 389 16.89 0.58 -16.96
N LEU A 390 16.57 -0.53 -17.64
CA LEU A 390 15.83 -1.66 -17.06
C LEU A 390 16.58 -2.26 -15.86
N ALA A 391 17.89 -2.48 -15.98
CA ALA A 391 18.71 -3.00 -14.89
C ALA A 391 18.69 -2.07 -13.65
N VAL A 392 18.74 -0.76 -13.85
CA VAL A 392 18.62 0.23 -12.76
C VAL A 392 17.25 0.15 -12.10
N ALA A 393 16.19 -0.10 -12.88
CA ALA A 393 14.82 -0.28 -12.38
C ALA A 393 14.59 -1.66 -11.71
N GLY A 394 15.60 -2.54 -11.66
CA GLY A 394 15.48 -3.91 -11.13
C GLY A 394 14.63 -4.83 -12.01
N VAL A 395 14.58 -4.56 -13.31
CA VAL A 395 13.86 -5.34 -14.31
C VAL A 395 14.87 -5.89 -15.31
N SER A 396 14.82 -7.20 -15.61
CA SER A 396 15.60 -7.77 -16.69
C SER A 396 14.75 -8.00 -17.94
N PRO A 397 15.35 -8.05 -19.14
CA PRO A 397 14.62 -8.27 -20.41
C PRO A 397 13.84 -9.59 -20.47
N ASP A 398 14.28 -10.59 -19.71
CA ASP A 398 13.69 -11.93 -19.59
C ASP A 398 12.62 -12.04 -18.48
N MET A 399 12.44 -10.99 -17.66
CA MET A 399 11.58 -11.02 -16.50
C MET A 399 10.10 -11.12 -16.87
N VAL A 400 9.43 -12.14 -16.35
CA VAL A 400 7.98 -12.25 -16.29
C VAL A 400 7.53 -12.07 -14.84
N ARG A 401 6.49 -11.26 -14.60
CA ARG A 401 5.87 -11.10 -13.29
C ARG A 401 4.49 -11.74 -13.30
N LEU A 402 4.21 -12.59 -12.32
CA LEU A 402 2.92 -13.23 -12.09
C LEU A 402 2.30 -12.68 -10.79
N SER A 403 1.00 -12.41 -10.83
CA SER A 403 0.16 -12.26 -9.65
C SER A 403 -0.78 -13.46 -9.63
N VAL A 404 -0.41 -14.46 -8.85
CA VAL A 404 -1.10 -15.75 -8.81
C VAL A 404 -2.42 -15.61 -8.05
N GLY A 405 -3.51 -16.03 -8.66
CA GLY A 405 -4.87 -15.96 -8.14
C GLY A 405 -5.24 -17.15 -7.25
N ILE A 406 -6.56 -17.34 -7.09
CA ILE A 406 -7.13 -18.36 -6.20
C ILE A 406 -7.76 -19.53 -6.96
N GLU A 407 -7.52 -19.67 -8.25
CA GLU A 407 -7.96 -20.76 -9.11
C GLU A 407 -7.43 -22.11 -8.63
N HIS A 408 -7.92 -23.19 -9.19
CA HIS A 408 -7.38 -24.52 -8.90
C HIS A 408 -5.93 -24.62 -9.40
N ILE A 409 -5.04 -25.13 -8.56
CA ILE A 409 -3.60 -25.13 -8.84
C ILE A 409 -3.24 -25.90 -10.11
N ASP A 410 -3.91 -27.03 -10.38
CA ASP A 410 -3.60 -27.86 -11.56
C ASP A 410 -3.89 -27.11 -12.86
N ASP A 411 -4.94 -26.27 -12.89
CA ASP A 411 -5.28 -25.44 -14.05
C ASP A 411 -4.20 -24.37 -14.27
N LEU A 412 -3.74 -23.74 -13.18
CA LEU A 412 -2.65 -22.76 -13.23
C LEU A 412 -1.36 -23.38 -13.78
N LEU A 413 -0.98 -24.56 -13.26
CA LEU A 413 0.23 -25.26 -13.71
C LEU A 413 0.14 -25.72 -15.16
N ALA A 414 -1.04 -26.18 -15.58
CA ALA A 414 -1.29 -26.59 -16.97
C ALA A 414 -1.15 -25.40 -17.95
N ASP A 415 -1.72 -24.23 -17.59
CA ASP A 415 -1.61 -23.03 -18.42
C ASP A 415 -0.15 -22.53 -18.52
N LEU A 416 0.58 -22.52 -17.40
CA LEU A 416 2.00 -22.14 -17.40
C LEU A 416 2.85 -23.12 -18.21
N ALA A 417 2.61 -24.45 -18.10
CA ALA A 417 3.36 -25.46 -18.82
C ALA A 417 3.21 -25.31 -20.34
N GLN A 418 1.98 -25.18 -20.84
CA GLN A 418 1.72 -25.02 -22.27
C GLN A 418 2.29 -23.72 -22.82
N ALA A 419 2.25 -22.62 -22.03
CA ALA A 419 2.78 -21.33 -22.44
C ALA A 419 4.33 -21.33 -22.47
N LEU A 420 4.98 -21.99 -21.51
CA LEU A 420 6.44 -22.20 -21.51
C LEU A 420 6.89 -23.08 -22.69
N ASP A 421 6.11 -24.10 -23.05
CA ASP A 421 6.38 -24.93 -24.22
C ASP A 421 6.26 -24.15 -25.53
N ALA A 422 5.25 -23.29 -25.65
CA ALA A 422 5.05 -22.41 -26.82
C ALA A 422 6.17 -21.34 -26.95
N ALA A 423 6.81 -20.97 -25.87
CA ALA A 423 7.88 -19.97 -25.85
C ALA A 423 9.27 -20.55 -26.16
N LYS A 424 9.39 -21.87 -26.33
CA LYS A 424 10.63 -22.50 -26.79
C LYS A 424 11.05 -21.93 -28.14
N ALA A 425 12.31 -21.53 -28.25
CA ALA A 425 12.89 -20.96 -29.47
C ALA A 425 13.02 -22.01 -30.58
#